data_25a44be0a694387e4fa04befb4176295
#
_entry.id   25a44be0a694387e4fa04befb4176295
#
_cell.length_a   1.000
_cell.length_b   1.000
_cell.length_c   1.000
_cell.angle_alpha   90.00
_cell.angle_beta   90.00
_cell.angle_gamma   90.00
#
_symmetry.space_group_name_H-M   'P 1'
#
loop_
_entity.id
_entity.type
_entity.pdbx_description
1 polymer ?
#
loop_
_entity_poly.entity_id
_entity_poly.type
_entity_poly.pdbx_seq_one_letter_code
_entity_poly.pdbx_strand_id
1 'polypeptide(L)'
;MTHWSHRSLAQAVAAQEYVESIHHTTVGDILLEANLQPHRLRWWKTTIWDDEAVDRARKILWYYERIESLWQKGEVVLTVDEKPNLQVLERAAPKQLMRPGQIERQEFDYIRHSTINLLASLTLWNGHMWAECLDKNDGEHFRPAVRRLLHPYSWANRIHLIMDNGASHTSGDTTEFFDDLSPRVHVMFTPTNASWLNQAESLLEAFRACLKNRFSP
;
A
#
# COMPACT_ATOMS: atom_id res chain seq x y z
N MET A 1 10.04 -19.96 18.34
CA MET A 1 8.57 -20.08 18.31
C MET A 1 8.04 -18.76 17.77
N THR A 2 7.33 -18.75 16.62
CA THR A 2 6.92 -17.50 15.94
C THR A 2 5.52 -17.03 16.33
N HIS A 3 4.71 -17.88 16.96
CA HIS A 3 3.32 -17.56 17.33
C HIS A 3 2.95 -18.28 18.63
N TRP A 4 2.19 -17.59 19.49
CA TRP A 4 1.63 -18.15 20.69
C TRP A 4 0.21 -18.67 20.43
N SER A 5 -0.02 -19.95 20.76
CA SER A 5 -1.37 -20.51 20.87
C SER A 5 -1.79 -20.59 22.33
N HIS A 6 -3.08 -20.70 22.61
CA HIS A 6 -3.56 -20.92 24.00
C HIS A 6 -2.93 -22.15 24.65
N ARG A 7 -2.69 -23.22 23.86
CA ARG A 7 -2.02 -24.45 24.36
C ARG A 7 -0.56 -24.22 24.69
N SER A 8 0.19 -23.53 23.81
CA SER A 8 1.60 -23.23 24.08
C SER A 8 1.77 -22.25 25.24
N LEU A 9 0.84 -21.30 25.41
CA LEU A 9 0.82 -20.43 26.58
C LEU A 9 0.51 -21.19 27.87
N ALA A 10 -0.47 -22.09 27.88
CA ALA A 10 -0.76 -22.93 29.04
C ALA A 10 0.44 -23.75 29.48
N GLN A 11 1.16 -24.37 28.51
CA GLN A 11 2.39 -25.09 28.78
C GLN A 11 3.51 -24.20 29.32
N ALA A 12 3.69 -23.00 28.76
CA ALA A 12 4.70 -22.06 29.19
C ALA A 12 4.44 -21.56 30.64
N VAL A 13 3.20 -21.25 30.97
CA VAL A 13 2.80 -20.79 32.31
C VAL A 13 3.02 -21.89 33.37
N ALA A 14 2.66 -23.14 33.05
CA ALA A 14 2.94 -24.28 33.93
C ALA A 14 4.44 -24.54 34.06
N ALA A 15 5.21 -24.43 32.99
CA ALA A 15 6.67 -24.62 33.01
C ALA A 15 7.43 -23.55 33.82
N GLN A 16 6.84 -22.39 34.01
CA GLN A 16 7.36 -21.29 34.83
C GLN A 16 6.89 -21.37 36.29
N GLU A 17 6.19 -22.46 36.68
CA GLU A 17 5.71 -22.73 38.03
C GLU A 17 4.77 -21.64 38.61
N TYR A 18 4.15 -20.82 37.75
CA TYR A 18 3.13 -19.86 38.20
C TYR A 18 1.86 -20.55 38.68
N VAL A 19 1.54 -21.71 38.13
CA VAL A 19 0.44 -22.59 38.51
C VAL A 19 0.87 -24.04 38.27
N GLU A 20 0.30 -25.00 39.05
CA GLU A 20 0.57 -26.44 38.83
C GLU A 20 0.10 -26.91 37.45
N SER A 21 -1.06 -26.44 37.02
CA SER A 21 -1.61 -26.68 35.67
C SER A 21 -2.67 -25.65 35.33
N ILE A 22 -2.83 -25.38 34.05
CA ILE A 22 -3.89 -24.51 33.54
C ILE A 22 -4.41 -25.05 32.21
N HIS A 23 -5.72 -25.08 32.02
CA HIS A 23 -6.30 -25.52 30.79
C HIS A 23 -6.24 -24.39 29.74
N HIS A 24 -6.06 -24.75 28.48
CA HIS A 24 -5.88 -23.78 27.40
C HIS A 24 -7.13 -22.90 27.16
N THR A 25 -8.34 -23.35 27.51
CA THR A 25 -9.55 -22.52 27.46
C THR A 25 -9.50 -21.40 28.48
N THR A 26 -9.08 -21.74 29.74
CA THR A 26 -8.90 -20.73 30.79
C THR A 26 -7.88 -19.67 30.41
N VAL A 27 -6.79 -20.05 29.73
CA VAL A 27 -5.84 -19.08 29.16
C VAL A 27 -6.55 -18.19 28.11
N GLY A 28 -7.42 -18.77 27.28
CA GLY A 28 -8.21 -18.03 26.30
C GLY A 28 -9.14 -17.03 26.97
N ASP A 29 -9.82 -17.42 28.03
CA ASP A 29 -10.75 -16.55 28.79
C ASP A 29 -10.00 -15.38 29.44
N ILE A 30 -8.86 -15.65 30.09
CA ILE A 30 -7.99 -14.62 30.69
C ILE A 30 -7.50 -13.62 29.63
N LEU A 31 -7.07 -14.11 28.46
CA LEU A 31 -6.63 -13.24 27.37
C LEU A 31 -7.76 -12.39 26.79
N LEU A 32 -8.98 -12.95 26.71
CA LEU A 32 -10.17 -12.24 26.25
C LEU A 32 -10.56 -11.15 27.24
N GLU A 33 -10.57 -11.46 28.54
CA GLU A 33 -10.87 -10.51 29.62
C GLU A 33 -9.87 -9.35 29.67
N ALA A 34 -8.59 -9.66 29.46
CA ALA A 34 -7.51 -8.68 29.39
C ALA A 34 -7.41 -7.97 28.03
N ASN A 35 -8.25 -8.31 27.05
CA ASN A 35 -8.18 -7.82 25.66
C ASN A 35 -6.80 -8.01 25.01
N LEU A 36 -6.12 -9.11 25.29
CA LEU A 36 -4.81 -9.45 24.77
C LEU A 36 -4.90 -10.46 23.62
N GLN A 37 -4.15 -10.21 22.54
CA GLN A 37 -4.17 -11.05 21.35
C GLN A 37 -2.74 -11.47 20.95
N PRO A 38 -2.04 -12.33 21.74
CA PRO A 38 -0.65 -12.69 21.55
C PRO A 38 -0.40 -13.51 20.27
N HIS A 39 -1.43 -14.00 19.60
CA HIS A 39 -1.37 -14.67 18.30
C HIS A 39 -1.36 -13.69 17.13
N ARG A 40 -1.58 -12.40 17.35
CA ARG A 40 -1.56 -11.37 16.33
C ARG A 40 -0.28 -10.56 16.43
N LEU A 41 0.49 -10.53 15.33
CA LEU A 41 1.67 -9.70 15.18
C LEU A 41 1.39 -8.70 14.05
N ARG A 42 1.67 -7.44 14.32
CA ARG A 42 1.78 -6.41 13.29
C ARG A 42 3.24 -6.01 13.19
N TRP A 43 3.78 -6.17 11.99
CA TRP A 43 5.11 -5.66 11.68
C TRP A 43 4.96 -4.18 11.33
N TRP A 44 5.72 -3.33 11.96
CA TRP A 44 5.83 -1.94 11.56
C TRP A 44 7.30 -1.54 11.55
N LYS A 45 7.64 -0.53 10.75
CA LYS A 45 8.95 0.07 10.75
C LYS A 45 8.82 1.53 11.19
N THR A 46 9.52 1.90 12.25
CA THR A 46 9.49 3.27 12.77
C THR A 46 10.26 4.19 11.84
N THR A 47 9.67 5.33 11.51
CA THR A 47 10.36 6.42 10.84
C THR A 47 11.37 7.03 11.81
N ILE A 48 12.61 7.26 11.35
CA ILE A 48 13.58 8.05 12.09
C ILE A 48 13.29 9.51 11.74
N TRP A 49 12.88 10.28 12.73
CA TRP A 49 12.56 11.70 12.58
C TRP A 49 13.80 12.55 12.86
N ASP A 50 14.71 12.61 11.89
CA ASP A 50 15.74 13.63 11.85
C ASP A 50 15.20 14.96 11.26
N ASP A 51 16.00 16.01 11.29
CA ASP A 51 15.57 17.32 10.80
C ASP A 51 15.16 17.30 9.33
N GLU A 52 15.83 16.48 8.50
CA GLU A 52 15.51 16.34 7.09
C GLU A 52 14.15 15.65 6.88
N ALA A 53 13.87 14.55 7.62
CA ALA A 53 12.59 13.86 7.57
C ALA A 53 11.43 14.77 8.01
N VAL A 54 11.64 15.55 9.07
CA VAL A 54 10.67 16.55 9.57
C VAL A 54 10.40 17.60 8.49
N ASP A 55 11.43 18.12 7.84
CA ASP A 55 11.26 19.14 6.79
C ASP A 55 10.57 18.60 5.55
N ARG A 56 10.87 17.37 5.12
CA ARG A 56 10.16 16.69 4.03
C ARG A 56 8.68 16.50 4.37
N ALA A 57 8.37 15.99 5.57
CA ALA A 57 6.99 15.81 6.03
C ALA A 57 6.24 17.15 6.09
N ARG A 58 6.86 18.20 6.63
CA ARG A 58 6.27 19.55 6.72
C ARG A 58 5.95 20.11 5.33
N LYS A 59 6.85 19.93 4.36
CA LYS A 59 6.60 20.34 2.96
C LYS A 59 5.39 19.63 2.38
N ILE A 60 5.29 18.30 2.54
CA ILE A 60 4.15 17.51 2.01
C ILE A 60 2.84 17.97 2.65
N LEU A 61 2.81 18.13 3.98
CA LEU A 61 1.62 18.62 4.69
C LEU A 61 1.24 20.04 4.25
N TRP A 62 2.21 20.89 3.97
CA TRP A 62 1.96 22.23 3.44
C TRP A 62 1.20 22.18 2.11
N TYR A 63 1.52 21.23 1.22
CA TYR A 63 0.78 21.02 -0.04
C TYR A 63 -0.63 20.52 0.22
N TYR A 64 -0.81 19.57 1.13
CA TYR A 64 -2.14 19.03 1.47
C TYR A 64 -3.08 20.11 2.02
N GLU A 65 -2.58 21.03 2.83
CA GLU A 65 -3.37 22.13 3.37
C GLU A 65 -3.75 23.18 2.32
N ARG A 66 -3.05 23.24 1.19
CA ARG A 66 -3.19 24.31 0.18
C ARG A 66 -3.66 23.85 -1.19
N ILE A 67 -4.18 22.62 -1.27
CA ILE A 67 -4.61 22.02 -2.54
C ILE A 67 -5.54 22.94 -3.33
N GLU A 68 -6.55 23.53 -2.68
CA GLU A 68 -7.50 24.44 -3.33
C GLU A 68 -6.82 25.69 -3.88
N SER A 69 -5.99 26.33 -3.08
CA SER A 69 -5.30 27.56 -3.49
C SER A 69 -4.28 27.33 -4.61
N LEU A 70 -3.65 26.16 -4.62
CA LEU A 70 -2.72 25.74 -5.69
C LEU A 70 -3.49 25.50 -7.01
N TRP A 71 -4.60 24.78 -6.92
CA TRP A 71 -5.45 24.53 -8.08
C TRP A 71 -5.95 25.83 -8.72
N GLN A 72 -6.38 26.81 -7.93
CA GLN A 72 -6.80 28.14 -8.41
C GLN A 72 -5.68 28.90 -9.14
N LYS A 73 -4.41 28.59 -8.84
CA LYS A 73 -3.23 29.14 -9.53
C LYS A 73 -2.81 28.34 -10.76
N GLY A 74 -3.55 27.29 -11.12
CA GLY A 74 -3.20 26.38 -12.20
C GLY A 74 -2.05 25.43 -11.82
N GLU A 75 -1.89 25.12 -10.54
CA GLU A 75 -0.93 24.15 -10.05
C GLU A 75 -1.65 22.86 -9.63
N VAL A 76 -1.09 21.72 -9.97
CA VAL A 76 -1.68 20.40 -9.70
C VAL A 76 -0.79 19.63 -8.73
N VAL A 77 -1.39 18.99 -7.73
CA VAL A 77 -0.70 18.09 -6.78
C VAL A 77 -1.17 16.66 -7.03
N LEU A 78 -0.23 15.79 -7.37
CA LEU A 78 -0.43 14.37 -7.60
C LEU A 78 0.36 13.56 -6.58
N THR A 79 -0.25 12.50 -6.06
CA THR A 79 0.50 11.45 -5.35
C THR A 79 0.65 10.25 -6.26
N VAL A 80 1.82 9.63 -6.24
CA VAL A 80 2.17 8.49 -7.12
C VAL A 80 2.73 7.37 -6.26
N ASP A 81 2.30 6.15 -6.53
CA ASP A 81 2.77 4.95 -5.83
C ASP A 81 2.68 3.71 -6.72
N GLU A 82 3.46 2.71 -6.41
CA GLU A 82 3.51 1.44 -7.13
C GLU A 82 3.02 0.27 -6.27
N LYS A 83 2.28 -0.61 -6.91
CA LYS A 83 1.94 -1.93 -6.34
C LYS A 83 2.59 -3.02 -7.18
N PRO A 84 3.80 -3.44 -6.78
CA PRO A 84 4.51 -4.48 -7.51
C PRO A 84 3.92 -5.88 -7.25
N ASN A 85 4.19 -6.81 -8.17
CA ASN A 85 3.93 -8.23 -8.03
C ASN A 85 2.47 -8.60 -7.76
N LEU A 86 1.51 -7.90 -8.39
CA LEU A 86 0.12 -8.32 -8.41
C LEU A 86 -0.01 -9.63 -9.18
N GLN A 87 -0.46 -10.68 -8.51
CA GLN A 87 -0.62 -11.99 -9.14
C GLN A 87 -1.88 -12.03 -10.02
N VAL A 88 -1.70 -12.42 -11.27
CA VAL A 88 -2.80 -12.70 -12.21
C VAL A 88 -3.20 -14.16 -12.03
N LEU A 89 -4.33 -14.37 -11.36
CA LEU A 89 -4.86 -15.68 -11.02
C LEU A 89 -6.17 -15.90 -11.74
N GLU A 90 -6.33 -17.10 -12.31
CA GLU A 90 -7.58 -17.59 -12.90
C GLU A 90 -8.04 -18.82 -12.12
N ARG A 91 -9.33 -18.93 -11.82
CA ARG A 91 -9.85 -20.15 -11.19
C ARG A 91 -9.76 -21.32 -12.16
N ALA A 92 -9.31 -22.47 -11.69
CA ALA A 92 -9.12 -23.66 -12.50
C ALA A 92 -10.43 -24.20 -13.07
N ALA A 93 -11.56 -23.93 -12.41
CA ALA A 93 -12.90 -24.28 -12.90
C ALA A 93 -13.92 -23.18 -12.60
N PRO A 94 -15.01 -23.10 -13.41
CA PRO A 94 -16.06 -22.13 -13.18
C PRO A 94 -16.84 -22.44 -11.89
N LYS A 95 -17.31 -21.38 -11.27
CA LYS A 95 -18.16 -21.39 -10.09
C LYS A 95 -19.46 -22.15 -10.36
N GLN A 96 -19.85 -23.03 -9.43
CA GLN A 96 -21.15 -23.71 -9.45
C GLN A 96 -22.15 -22.86 -8.66
N LEU A 97 -23.12 -22.30 -9.39
CA LEU A 97 -24.15 -21.46 -8.77
C LEU A 97 -25.04 -22.25 -7.82
N MET A 98 -25.52 -21.59 -6.81
CA MET A 98 -26.49 -22.10 -5.83
C MET A 98 -27.75 -22.65 -6.54
N ARG A 99 -28.26 -23.80 -6.06
CA ARG A 99 -29.49 -24.42 -6.47
C ARG A 99 -30.30 -24.85 -5.24
N PRO A 100 -31.62 -25.08 -5.35
CA PRO A 100 -32.40 -25.59 -4.22
C PRO A 100 -31.76 -26.85 -3.63
N GLY A 101 -31.45 -26.84 -2.35
CA GLY A 101 -30.75 -27.91 -1.64
C GLY A 101 -29.23 -27.99 -1.83
N GLN A 102 -28.62 -27.08 -2.61
CA GLN A 102 -27.20 -27.05 -2.87
C GLN A 102 -26.66 -25.61 -2.66
N ILE A 103 -25.65 -25.46 -1.80
CA ILE A 103 -24.92 -24.20 -1.63
C ILE A 103 -24.06 -23.90 -2.87
N GLU A 104 -23.72 -22.64 -3.06
CA GLU A 104 -22.73 -22.22 -4.05
C GLU A 104 -21.37 -22.87 -3.75
N ARG A 105 -20.72 -23.37 -4.80
CA ARG A 105 -19.39 -23.95 -4.70
C ARG A 105 -18.44 -23.19 -5.61
N GLN A 106 -17.29 -22.81 -5.05
CA GLN A 106 -16.21 -22.18 -5.78
C GLN A 106 -15.00 -23.10 -5.80
N GLU A 107 -14.32 -23.15 -6.96
CA GLU A 107 -13.08 -23.90 -7.08
C GLU A 107 -12.00 -23.28 -6.20
N PHE A 108 -11.27 -24.13 -5.51
CA PHE A 108 -10.17 -23.72 -4.65
C PHE A 108 -8.87 -23.51 -5.43
N ASP A 109 -8.66 -24.28 -6.49
CA ASP A 109 -7.44 -24.23 -7.28
C ASP A 109 -7.42 -23.05 -8.25
N TYR A 110 -6.22 -22.51 -8.44
CA TYR A 110 -5.94 -21.39 -9.33
C TYR A 110 -4.83 -21.73 -10.33
N ILE A 111 -5.03 -21.30 -11.57
CA ILE A 111 -4.00 -21.21 -12.59
C ILE A 111 -3.29 -19.88 -12.39
N ARG A 112 -1.97 -19.91 -12.16
CA ARG A 112 -1.16 -18.70 -12.08
C ARG A 112 -0.62 -18.39 -13.46
N HIS A 113 -0.97 -17.23 -14.02
CA HIS A 113 -0.49 -16.78 -15.32
C HIS A 113 0.81 -16.00 -15.21
N SER A 114 0.79 -14.89 -14.47
CA SER A 114 1.93 -13.99 -14.37
C SER A 114 1.81 -13.07 -13.15
N THR A 115 2.74 -12.14 -13.04
CA THR A 115 2.64 -10.97 -12.16
C THR A 115 2.65 -9.70 -13.00
N ILE A 116 1.91 -8.70 -12.56
CA ILE A 116 1.93 -7.35 -13.12
C ILE A 116 2.26 -6.34 -12.01
N ASN A 117 2.75 -5.19 -12.41
CA ASN A 117 3.00 -4.08 -11.51
C ASN A 117 2.02 -2.96 -11.84
N LEU A 118 1.43 -2.35 -10.84
CA LEU A 118 0.46 -1.27 -11.01
C LEU A 118 1.11 0.03 -10.56
N LEU A 119 1.24 0.99 -11.45
CA LEU A 119 1.53 2.37 -11.12
C LEU A 119 0.19 3.11 -10.96
N ALA A 120 -0.02 3.78 -9.83
CA ALA A 120 -1.23 4.52 -9.55
C ALA A 120 -0.91 5.95 -9.14
N SER A 121 -1.81 6.86 -9.47
CA SER A 121 -1.74 8.25 -9.08
C SER A 121 -3.10 8.78 -8.66
N LEU A 122 -3.10 9.64 -7.65
CA LEU A 122 -4.28 10.35 -7.18
C LEU A 122 -4.05 11.85 -7.33
N THR A 123 -4.99 12.52 -8.03
CA THR A 123 -5.05 13.98 -8.08
C THR A 123 -5.74 14.48 -6.83
N LEU A 124 -5.05 15.22 -5.99
CA LEU A 124 -5.54 15.58 -4.66
C LEU A 124 -6.73 16.55 -4.67
N TRP A 125 -6.86 17.40 -5.69
CA TRP A 125 -7.94 18.36 -5.77
C TRP A 125 -9.33 17.73 -5.98
N ASN A 126 -9.42 16.78 -6.90
CA ASN A 126 -10.71 16.23 -7.34
C ASN A 126 -10.86 14.73 -7.10
N GLY A 127 -9.85 14.09 -6.52
CA GLY A 127 -9.85 12.65 -6.27
C GLY A 127 -9.75 11.81 -7.55
N HIS A 128 -9.39 12.41 -8.71
CA HIS A 128 -9.23 11.65 -9.94
C HIS A 128 -8.07 10.67 -9.82
N MET A 129 -8.37 9.43 -10.15
CA MET A 129 -7.41 8.34 -10.14
C MET A 129 -6.94 8.02 -11.55
N TRP A 130 -5.64 7.86 -11.70
CA TRP A 130 -5.02 7.30 -12.89
C TRP A 130 -4.24 6.05 -12.49
N ALA A 131 -4.28 5.01 -13.31
CA ALA A 131 -3.49 3.81 -13.08
C ALA A 131 -3.09 3.15 -14.40
N GLU A 132 -1.90 2.54 -14.40
CA GLU A 132 -1.36 1.81 -15.53
C GLU A 132 -0.64 0.54 -15.06
N CYS A 133 -0.84 -0.56 -15.79
CA CYS A 133 -0.11 -1.80 -15.57
C CYS A 133 1.24 -1.74 -16.27
N LEU A 134 2.30 -2.02 -15.53
CA LEU A 134 3.67 -2.10 -16.02
C LEU A 134 4.15 -3.56 -16.05
N ASP A 135 4.86 -3.93 -17.09
CA ASP A 135 5.43 -5.28 -17.21
C ASP A 135 6.55 -5.49 -16.16
N LYS A 136 7.32 -4.44 -15.89
CA LYS A 136 8.39 -4.45 -14.89
C LYS A 136 8.33 -3.24 -13.98
N ASN A 137 8.78 -3.43 -12.73
CA ASN A 137 8.94 -2.36 -11.75
C ASN A 137 10.38 -1.83 -11.79
N ASP A 138 10.72 -1.08 -12.83
CA ASP A 138 12.01 -0.45 -13.04
C ASP A 138 11.86 0.95 -13.64
N GLY A 139 12.95 1.73 -13.62
CA GLY A 139 12.94 3.10 -14.14
C GLY A 139 12.65 3.19 -15.65
N GLU A 140 12.96 2.15 -16.42
CA GLU A 140 12.71 2.11 -17.87
C GLU A 140 11.21 2.10 -18.20
N HIS A 141 10.41 1.36 -17.42
CA HIS A 141 8.95 1.31 -17.56
C HIS A 141 8.26 2.47 -16.81
N PHE A 142 8.83 2.90 -15.69
CA PHE A 142 8.30 3.99 -14.89
C PHE A 142 8.30 5.35 -15.64
N ARG A 143 9.43 5.76 -16.22
CA ARG A 143 9.56 7.07 -16.88
C ARG A 143 8.54 7.31 -18.01
N PRO A 144 8.30 6.37 -18.94
CA PRO A 144 7.25 6.53 -19.96
C PRO A 144 5.84 6.59 -19.35
N ALA A 145 5.58 5.83 -18.30
CA ALA A 145 4.28 5.85 -17.61
C ALA A 145 4.02 7.21 -16.93
N VAL A 146 5.05 7.79 -16.29
CA VAL A 146 4.96 9.15 -15.75
C VAL A 146 4.70 10.18 -16.84
N ARG A 147 5.31 10.09 -18.03
CA ARG A 147 4.97 10.98 -19.15
C ARG A 147 3.50 10.89 -19.54
N ARG A 148 2.93 9.67 -19.59
CA ARG A 148 1.49 9.47 -19.87
C ARG A 148 0.61 10.03 -18.75
N LEU A 149 0.98 9.82 -17.50
CA LEU A 149 0.32 10.42 -16.34
C LEU A 149 0.27 11.95 -16.42
N LEU A 150 1.37 12.59 -16.82
CA LEU A 150 1.47 14.05 -16.87
C LEU A 150 0.77 14.67 -18.08
N HIS A 151 0.51 13.91 -19.15
CA HIS A 151 -0.06 14.41 -20.39
C HIS A 151 -1.39 15.15 -20.23
N PRO A 152 -2.39 14.66 -19.46
CA PRO A 152 -3.66 15.36 -19.24
C PRO A 152 -3.51 16.71 -18.52
N TYR A 153 -2.39 16.94 -17.86
CA TYR A 153 -2.08 18.16 -17.10
C TYR A 153 -1.17 19.12 -17.88
N SER A 154 -1.13 19.01 -19.22
CA SER A 154 -0.33 19.89 -20.08
C SER A 154 -0.68 21.37 -19.94
N TRP A 155 -1.89 21.68 -19.51
CA TRP A 155 -2.41 23.04 -19.21
C TRP A 155 -1.87 23.61 -17.88
N ALA A 156 -1.39 22.77 -16.95
CA ALA A 156 -0.97 23.21 -15.63
C ALA A 156 0.34 24.02 -15.69
N ASN A 157 0.38 25.11 -14.93
CA ASN A 157 1.57 25.95 -14.79
C ASN A 157 2.69 25.20 -14.08
N ARG A 158 2.31 24.38 -13.07
CA ARG A 158 3.23 23.54 -12.30
C ARG A 158 2.53 22.27 -11.83
N ILE A 159 3.28 21.18 -11.77
CA ILE A 159 2.83 19.88 -11.28
C ILE A 159 3.74 19.47 -10.13
N HIS A 160 3.16 19.15 -8.99
CA HIS A 160 3.85 18.66 -7.80
C HIS A 160 3.57 17.17 -7.66
N LEU A 161 4.63 16.35 -7.72
CA LEU A 161 4.56 14.90 -7.56
C LEU A 161 5.04 14.52 -6.17
N ILE A 162 4.20 13.87 -5.39
CA ILE A 162 4.56 13.28 -4.09
C ILE A 162 4.69 11.77 -4.31
N MET A 163 5.86 11.23 -4.01
CA MET A 163 6.16 9.79 -4.16
C MET A 163 7.11 9.30 -3.07
N ASP A 164 7.26 7.99 -2.97
CA ASP A 164 8.23 7.41 -2.05
C ASP A 164 9.66 7.41 -2.62
N ASN A 165 10.64 6.98 -1.81
CA ASN A 165 12.05 6.90 -2.19
C ASN A 165 12.38 5.55 -2.86
N GLY A 166 11.48 4.95 -3.63
CA GLY A 166 11.73 3.72 -4.34
C GLY A 166 12.96 3.79 -5.27
N ALA A 167 13.62 2.66 -5.48
CA ALA A 167 14.81 2.61 -6.34
C ALA A 167 14.51 3.00 -7.79
N SER A 168 13.32 2.70 -8.30
CA SER A 168 12.81 3.14 -9.60
C SER A 168 12.71 4.66 -9.73
N HIS A 169 12.42 5.34 -8.60
CA HIS A 169 12.20 6.78 -8.53
C HIS A 169 13.49 7.60 -8.36
N THR A 170 14.52 6.99 -7.75
CA THR A 170 15.76 7.67 -7.34
C THR A 170 16.98 7.24 -8.15
N SER A 171 16.81 6.41 -9.18
CA SER A 171 17.92 6.06 -10.09
C SER A 171 18.44 7.29 -10.83
N GLY A 172 19.73 7.27 -11.21
CA GLY A 172 20.37 8.39 -11.94
C GLY A 172 19.56 8.82 -13.17
N ASP A 173 19.16 7.87 -14.02
CA ASP A 173 18.36 8.15 -15.22
C ASP A 173 16.99 8.74 -14.91
N THR A 174 16.38 8.35 -13.77
CA THR A 174 15.07 8.90 -13.37
C THR A 174 15.24 10.31 -12.80
N THR A 175 16.34 10.57 -12.11
CA THR A 175 16.67 11.92 -11.64
C THR A 175 16.87 12.86 -12.83
N GLU A 176 17.69 12.47 -13.81
CA GLU A 176 17.90 13.23 -15.05
C GLU A 176 16.58 13.47 -15.80
N PHE A 177 15.73 12.45 -15.87
CA PHE A 177 14.38 12.59 -16.46
C PHE A 177 13.54 13.65 -15.76
N PHE A 178 13.56 13.75 -14.43
CA PHE A 178 12.83 14.78 -13.71
C PHE A 178 13.48 16.16 -13.81
N ASP A 179 14.81 16.22 -13.91
CA ASP A 179 15.53 17.47 -14.14
C ASP A 179 15.16 18.07 -15.50
N ASP A 180 14.99 17.25 -16.55
CA ASP A 180 14.50 17.66 -17.86
C ASP A 180 13.07 18.23 -17.83
N LEU A 181 12.24 17.79 -16.88
CA LEU A 181 10.89 18.27 -16.70
C LEU A 181 10.79 19.52 -15.80
N SER A 182 11.89 19.88 -15.15
CA SER A 182 11.99 21.07 -14.28
C SER A 182 11.98 22.37 -15.14
N PRO A 183 11.46 23.50 -14.61
CA PRO A 183 10.85 23.69 -13.29
C PRO A 183 9.35 23.39 -13.25
N ARG A 184 8.76 22.86 -14.34
CA ARG A 184 7.32 22.62 -14.44
C ARG A 184 6.88 21.45 -13.54
N VAL A 185 7.66 20.39 -13.47
CA VAL A 185 7.43 19.24 -12.60
C VAL A 185 8.36 19.32 -11.42
N HIS A 186 7.78 19.32 -10.22
CA HIS A 186 8.50 19.35 -8.97
C HIS A 186 8.23 18.07 -8.17
N VAL A 187 9.26 17.27 -7.94
CA VAL A 187 9.16 15.99 -7.21
C VAL A 187 9.46 16.19 -5.74
N MET A 188 8.65 15.57 -4.90
CA MET A 188 8.81 15.55 -3.46
C MET A 188 8.77 14.10 -2.98
N PHE A 189 9.84 13.69 -2.31
CA PHE A 189 9.94 12.35 -1.75
C PHE A 189 9.46 12.34 -0.29
N THR A 190 8.67 11.33 0.07
CA THR A 190 8.30 11.10 1.47
C THR A 190 9.53 10.78 2.33
N PRO A 191 9.51 11.06 3.63
CA PRO A 191 10.56 10.58 4.53
C PRO A 191 10.64 9.05 4.51
N THR A 192 11.83 8.51 4.74
CA THR A 192 12.05 7.06 4.79
C THR A 192 11.14 6.41 5.84
N ASN A 193 10.44 5.34 5.46
CA ASN A 193 9.45 4.64 6.28
C ASN A 193 8.22 5.48 6.69
N ALA A 194 7.93 6.57 6.00
CA ALA A 194 6.75 7.41 6.19
C ALA A 194 5.87 7.41 4.92
N SER A 195 5.74 6.28 4.25
CA SER A 195 4.91 6.08 3.04
C SER A 195 3.44 6.45 3.28
N TRP A 196 2.95 6.35 4.53
CA TRP A 196 1.62 6.80 4.92
C TRP A 196 1.34 8.29 4.63
N LEU A 197 2.36 9.11 4.42
CA LEU A 197 2.23 10.48 3.89
C LEU A 197 1.88 10.50 2.39
N ASN A 198 2.04 9.39 1.67
CA ASN A 198 1.63 9.26 0.29
C ASN A 198 0.18 8.74 0.22
N GLN A 199 -0.78 9.58 -0.14
CA GLN A 199 -2.19 9.17 -0.18
C GLN A 199 -2.48 8.11 -1.25
N ALA A 200 -1.64 7.96 -2.27
CA ALA A 200 -1.78 6.88 -3.23
C ALA A 200 -1.59 5.50 -2.59
N GLU A 201 -0.78 5.35 -1.54
CA GLU A 201 -0.64 4.09 -0.79
C GLU A 201 -1.98 3.67 -0.15
N SER A 202 -2.67 4.60 0.52
CA SER A 202 -3.99 4.33 1.13
C SER A 202 -5.00 3.87 0.08
N LEU A 203 -4.95 4.45 -1.11
CA LEU A 203 -5.79 4.08 -2.24
C LEU A 203 -5.48 2.66 -2.73
N LEU A 204 -4.20 2.33 -2.91
CA LEU A 204 -3.76 1.00 -3.33
C LEU A 204 -4.12 -0.08 -2.30
N GLU A 205 -4.06 0.22 -1.01
CA GLU A 205 -4.50 -0.69 0.04
C GLU A 205 -6.03 -0.89 0.03
N ALA A 206 -6.82 0.17 -0.20
CA ALA A 206 -8.27 0.04 -0.39
C ALA A 206 -8.62 -0.81 -1.62
N PHE A 207 -7.92 -0.61 -2.73
CA PHE A 207 -8.06 -1.43 -3.93
C PHE A 207 -7.73 -2.90 -3.66
N ARG A 208 -6.63 -3.17 -2.96
CA ARG A 208 -6.23 -4.52 -2.55
C ARG A 208 -7.28 -5.20 -1.67
N ALA A 209 -7.85 -4.46 -0.71
CA ALA A 209 -8.92 -4.96 0.14
C ALA A 209 -10.17 -5.31 -0.67
N CYS A 210 -10.52 -4.48 -1.64
CA CYS A 210 -11.64 -4.72 -2.56
C CYS A 210 -11.42 -5.99 -3.41
N LEU A 211 -10.21 -6.17 -3.94
CA LEU A 211 -9.85 -7.38 -4.70
C LEU A 211 -9.93 -8.63 -3.82
N LYS A 212 -9.40 -8.58 -2.61
CA LYS A 212 -9.49 -9.71 -1.66
C LYS A 212 -10.95 -10.09 -1.40
N ASN A 213 -11.82 -9.13 -1.12
CA ASN A 213 -13.23 -9.39 -0.84
C ASN A 213 -14.01 -9.93 -2.06
N ARG A 214 -13.59 -9.62 -3.28
CA ARG A 214 -14.20 -10.16 -4.51
C ARG A 214 -13.73 -11.57 -4.86
N PHE A 215 -12.54 -11.95 -4.44
CA PHE A 215 -11.86 -13.20 -4.83
C PHE A 215 -11.57 -14.11 -3.63
N SER A 216 -11.89 -13.68 -2.39
CA SER A 216 -11.86 -14.56 -1.22
C SER A 216 -13.10 -15.45 -1.21
N PRO A 217 -12.94 -16.72 -0.81
CA PRO A 217 -14.04 -17.65 -0.67
C PRO A 217 -15.00 -17.25 0.45
#